data_1f1b929babd1b1601e9417609b468dce
#
_entry.id   1f1b929babd1b1601e9417609b468dce
#
_cell.length_a   1.000
_cell.length_b   1.000
_cell.length_c   1.000
_cell.angle_alpha   90.00
_cell.angle_beta   90.00
_cell.angle_gamma   90.00
#
_symmetry.space_group_name_H-M   'P 1'
#
loop_
_entity.id
_entity.type
_entity.pdbx_description
1 polymer ?
#
loop_
_entity_poly.entity_id
_entity_poly.type
_entity_poly.pdbx_seq_one_letter_code
_entity_poly.pdbx_strand_id
1 'polypeptide(L)'
;MDKELIRVEKLKKYYDIKGGIITHTVSQVQAVDGVDFSIKKGETLGLVGESGCGKSTIGQLLVGLISPTDGAIYYHGEKIAAKSLTHNEKKARKQAGTGLQMIFQDSYSSLNPRKRIYDILAQPMLYHGISDKRTIDTEIKQLLDMVGLP
;
A
#
# COMPACT_ATOMS: atom_id res chain seq x y z
N MET A 1 7.88 18.32 -19.45
CA MET A 1 7.93 18.35 -17.97
C MET A 1 7.58 16.97 -17.45
N ASP A 2 8.56 16.26 -16.93
CA ASP A 2 8.35 14.93 -16.34
C ASP A 2 7.43 15.05 -15.12
N LYS A 3 6.21 14.53 -15.25
CA LYS A 3 5.20 14.69 -14.21
C LYS A 3 5.52 13.74 -13.06
N GLU A 4 5.77 14.27 -11.87
CA GLU A 4 5.89 13.47 -10.65
C GLU A 4 4.64 12.60 -10.48
N LEU A 5 4.87 11.31 -10.29
CA LEU A 5 3.82 10.34 -10.01
C LEU A 5 3.56 10.25 -8.50
N ILE A 6 4.64 10.10 -7.74
CA ILE A 6 4.63 10.05 -6.27
C ILE A 6 5.58 11.11 -5.74
N ARG A 7 5.18 11.81 -4.70
CA ARG A 7 6.01 12.72 -3.92
C ARG A 7 5.80 12.47 -2.44
N VAL A 8 6.90 12.32 -1.73
CA VAL A 8 6.95 12.07 -0.29
C VAL A 8 7.65 13.26 0.37
N GLU A 9 7.03 13.83 1.40
CA GLU A 9 7.52 15.00 2.09
C GLU A 9 7.60 14.74 3.59
N LYS A 10 8.81 14.86 4.16
CA LYS A 10 9.14 14.77 5.60
C LYS A 10 8.42 13.60 6.28
N LEU A 11 8.36 12.46 5.57
CA LEU A 11 7.60 11.29 6.01
C LEU A 11 8.16 10.72 7.30
N LYS A 12 7.30 10.55 8.31
CA LYS A 12 7.65 9.95 9.59
C LYS A 12 6.67 8.84 9.96
N LYS A 13 7.24 7.76 10.51
CA LYS A 13 6.46 6.69 11.15
C LYS A 13 7.12 6.25 12.43
N TYR A 14 6.46 6.53 13.52
CA TYR A 14 6.86 6.12 14.87
C TYR A 14 5.84 5.14 15.43
N TYR A 15 6.34 4.13 16.12
CA TYR A 15 5.53 3.14 16.82
C TYR A 15 5.73 3.29 18.31
N ASP A 16 4.64 3.53 19.03
CA ASP A 16 4.66 3.65 20.49
C ASP A 16 4.81 2.28 21.12
N ILE A 17 5.82 2.13 21.97
CA ILE A 17 5.96 0.99 22.86
C ILE A 17 5.22 1.34 24.15
N LYS A 18 4.11 0.64 24.39
CA LYS A 18 3.30 0.79 25.59
C LYS A 18 3.81 -0.16 26.67
N GLY A 19 3.97 0.32 27.90
CA GLY A 19 4.40 -0.46 29.05
C GLY A 19 3.62 -0.13 30.31
N GLY A 20 3.65 -1.05 31.29
CA GLY A 20 3.04 -0.87 32.60
C GLY A 20 1.56 -1.29 32.69
N ILE A 21 1.05 -1.39 33.95
CA ILE A 21 -0.34 -1.75 34.27
C ILE A 21 -1.31 -0.64 33.81
N ILE A 22 -0.87 0.62 33.84
CA ILE A 22 -1.55 1.78 33.25
C ILE A 22 -0.81 2.09 31.95
N THR A 23 -1.47 1.83 30.80
CA THR A 23 -0.91 1.97 29.46
C THR A 23 -0.42 3.41 29.22
N HIS A 24 0.88 3.66 29.38
CA HIS A 24 1.55 4.88 28.95
C HIS A 24 2.67 4.56 27.96
N THR A 25 2.98 5.50 27.10
CA THR A 25 4.07 5.34 26.11
C THR A 25 5.39 5.41 26.87
N VAL A 26 6.14 4.29 26.90
CA VAL A 26 7.44 4.19 27.56
C VAL A 26 8.58 4.53 26.63
N SER A 27 8.42 4.25 25.33
CA SER A 27 9.41 4.50 24.29
C SER A 27 8.75 4.56 22.92
N GLN A 28 9.48 5.04 21.91
CA GLN A 28 9.05 5.05 20.53
C GLN A 28 10.11 4.44 19.62
N VAL A 29 9.70 3.59 18.70
CA VAL A 29 10.54 3.12 17.60
C VAL A 29 10.33 4.04 16.39
N GLN A 30 11.37 4.75 15.99
CA GLN A 30 11.38 5.62 14.82
C GLN A 30 11.69 4.78 13.56
N ALA A 31 10.67 4.15 12.99
CA ALA A 31 10.85 3.28 11.82
C ALA A 31 11.13 4.04 10.53
N VAL A 32 10.60 5.25 10.39
CA VAL A 32 10.88 6.21 9.31
C VAL A 32 10.96 7.59 9.94
N ASP A 33 12.02 8.35 9.66
CA ASP A 33 12.20 9.68 10.23
C ASP A 33 12.66 10.70 9.19
N GLY A 34 11.72 11.55 8.75
CA GLY A 34 11.98 12.72 7.92
C GLY A 34 12.43 12.39 6.50
N VAL A 35 11.86 11.39 5.85
CA VAL A 35 12.26 10.95 4.51
C VAL A 35 11.55 11.76 3.42
N ASP A 36 12.32 12.24 2.44
CA ASP A 36 11.86 12.97 1.27
C ASP A 36 12.34 12.27 -0.01
N PHE A 37 11.44 12.02 -0.96
CA PHE A 37 11.78 11.57 -2.31
C PHE A 37 10.60 11.76 -3.27
N SER A 38 10.88 11.66 -4.58
CA SER A 38 9.84 11.62 -5.60
C SER A 38 10.10 10.49 -6.60
N ILE A 39 9.05 10.02 -7.24
CA ILE A 39 9.07 9.01 -8.30
C ILE A 39 8.31 9.59 -9.50
N LYS A 40 8.96 9.61 -10.66
CA LYS A 40 8.34 10.04 -11.91
C LYS A 40 7.59 8.89 -12.57
N LYS A 41 6.68 9.21 -13.48
CA LYS A 41 5.99 8.20 -14.28
C LYS A 41 6.99 7.39 -15.11
N GLY A 42 6.95 6.06 -15.00
CA GLY A 42 7.86 5.15 -15.70
C GLY A 42 9.24 4.98 -15.04
N GLU A 43 9.47 5.62 -13.87
CA GLU A 43 10.71 5.49 -13.11
C GLU A 43 10.64 4.28 -12.17
N THR A 44 11.78 3.63 -11.96
CA THR A 44 12.00 2.62 -10.92
C THR A 44 12.92 3.19 -9.85
N LEU A 45 12.42 3.29 -8.61
CA LEU A 45 13.19 3.73 -7.45
C LEU A 45 13.55 2.55 -6.57
N GLY A 46 14.85 2.30 -6.36
CA GLY A 46 15.37 1.27 -5.45
C GLY A 46 15.57 1.81 -4.03
N LEU A 47 14.98 1.15 -3.03
CA LEU A 47 15.25 1.40 -1.61
C LEU A 47 16.23 0.36 -1.09
N VAL A 48 17.43 0.80 -0.70
CA VAL A 48 18.52 -0.07 -0.20
C VAL A 48 18.83 0.27 1.26
N GLY A 49 19.23 -0.74 2.03
CA GLY A 49 19.59 -0.59 3.44
C GLY A 49 19.50 -1.92 4.18
N GLU A 50 19.98 -1.94 5.42
CA GLU A 50 19.98 -3.11 6.30
C GLU A 50 18.57 -3.61 6.65
N SER A 51 18.48 -4.84 7.17
CA SER A 51 17.21 -5.36 7.69
C SER A 51 16.71 -4.47 8.85
N GLY A 52 15.42 -4.16 8.85
CA GLY A 52 14.83 -3.32 9.89
C GLY A 52 14.95 -1.79 9.69
N CYS A 53 15.68 -1.30 8.67
CA CYS A 53 15.87 0.15 8.43
C CYS A 53 14.64 0.90 7.86
N GLY A 54 13.45 0.29 7.85
CA GLY A 54 12.21 0.99 7.49
C GLY A 54 11.74 0.83 6.03
N LYS A 55 12.44 0.10 5.15
CA LYS A 55 12.05 -0.08 3.73
C LYS A 55 10.60 -0.59 3.55
N SER A 56 10.26 -1.67 4.24
CA SER A 56 8.90 -2.24 4.19
C SER A 56 7.87 -1.29 4.78
N THR A 57 8.24 -0.52 5.80
CA THR A 57 7.38 0.50 6.40
C THR A 57 7.07 1.61 5.40
N ILE A 58 8.06 2.07 4.62
CA ILE A 58 7.85 3.04 3.55
C ILE A 58 6.90 2.48 2.49
N GLY A 59 7.10 1.24 2.03
CA GLY A 59 6.19 0.58 1.09
C GLY A 59 4.75 0.53 1.60
N GLN A 60 4.54 0.14 2.86
CA GLN A 60 3.21 0.10 3.49
C GLN A 60 2.56 1.48 3.63
N LEU A 61 3.37 2.53 3.89
CA LEU A 61 2.90 3.92 3.92
C LEU A 61 2.45 4.39 2.53
N LEU A 62 3.22 4.08 1.47
CA LEU A 62 2.92 4.46 0.09
C LEU A 62 1.59 3.89 -0.38
N VAL A 63 1.31 2.61 -0.12
CA VAL A 63 0.04 1.98 -0.51
C VAL A 63 -1.09 2.20 0.51
N GLY A 64 -0.81 2.94 1.59
CA GLY A 64 -1.82 3.33 2.58
C GLY A 64 -2.27 2.21 3.53
N LEU A 65 -1.52 1.12 3.67
CA LEU A 65 -1.79 0.07 4.66
C LEU A 65 -1.63 0.58 6.09
N ILE A 66 -0.71 1.52 6.30
CA ILE A 66 -0.51 2.21 7.57
C ILE A 66 -0.53 3.72 7.34
N SER A 67 -0.90 4.48 8.38
CA SER A 67 -0.88 5.94 8.32
C SER A 67 0.43 6.49 8.86
N PRO A 68 0.98 7.59 8.30
CA PRO A 68 2.17 8.23 8.82
C PRO A 68 1.89 8.88 10.18
N THR A 69 2.94 9.05 10.98
CA THR A 69 2.90 9.83 12.22
C THR A 69 2.99 11.31 11.92
N ASP A 70 3.77 11.67 10.87
CA ASP A 70 3.91 13.03 10.36
C ASP A 70 4.38 13.01 8.89
N GLY A 71 4.40 14.16 8.23
CA GLY A 71 4.70 14.27 6.82
C GLY A 71 3.52 13.93 5.92
N ALA A 72 3.76 13.85 4.61
CA ALA A 72 2.70 13.64 3.62
C ALA A 72 3.18 12.83 2.42
N ILE A 73 2.24 12.13 1.79
CA ILE A 73 2.43 11.43 0.52
C ILE A 73 1.41 11.97 -0.48
N TYR A 74 1.89 12.29 -1.68
CA TYR A 74 1.10 12.77 -2.79
C TYR A 74 1.17 11.76 -3.94
N TYR A 75 0.05 11.52 -4.60
CA TYR A 75 -0.08 10.72 -5.81
C TYR A 75 -0.78 11.53 -6.89
N HIS A 76 -0.15 11.70 -8.05
CA HIS A 76 -0.61 12.63 -9.10
C HIS A 76 -0.88 14.05 -8.60
N GLY A 77 -0.11 14.53 -7.60
CA GLY A 77 -0.28 15.85 -7.00
C GLY A 77 -1.36 15.94 -5.91
N GLU A 78 -2.18 14.91 -5.73
CA GLU A 78 -3.19 14.86 -4.67
C GLU A 78 -2.63 14.19 -3.41
N LYS A 79 -2.88 14.78 -2.24
CA LYS A 79 -2.46 14.24 -0.96
C LYS A 79 -3.29 13.00 -0.60
N ILE A 80 -2.62 11.85 -0.50
CA ILE A 80 -3.25 10.55 -0.21
C ILE A 80 -2.94 10.00 1.18
N ALA A 81 -1.88 10.46 1.82
CA ALA A 81 -1.52 10.06 3.18
C ALA A 81 -0.91 11.21 3.96
N ALA A 82 -1.33 11.38 5.20
CA ALA A 82 -0.80 12.29 6.21
C ALA A 82 -1.31 11.84 7.59
N LYS A 83 -0.84 12.48 8.67
CA LYS A 83 -1.32 12.26 10.04
C LYS A 83 -2.84 12.44 10.15
N SER A 84 -3.38 13.44 9.46
CA SER A 84 -4.81 13.69 9.35
C SER A 84 -5.15 14.07 7.92
N LEU A 85 -6.23 13.51 7.39
CA LEU A 85 -6.73 13.78 6.06
C LEU A 85 -8.10 14.45 6.13
N THR A 86 -8.30 15.47 5.32
CA THR A 86 -9.61 16.10 5.07
C THR A 86 -10.54 15.11 4.34
N HIS A 87 -11.82 15.47 4.24
CA HIS A 87 -12.79 14.64 3.52
C HIS A 87 -12.41 14.41 2.04
N ASN A 88 -11.94 15.46 1.36
CA ASN A 88 -11.51 15.37 -0.05
C ASN A 88 -10.26 14.50 -0.21
N GLU A 89 -9.26 14.62 0.69
CA GLU A 89 -8.05 13.81 0.69
C GLU A 89 -8.35 12.32 0.98
N LYS A 90 -9.35 12.01 1.83
CA LYS A 90 -9.83 10.63 2.03
C LYS A 90 -10.46 10.06 0.76
N LYS A 91 -11.17 10.88 -0.02
CA LYS A 91 -11.71 10.48 -1.32
C LYS A 91 -10.59 10.22 -2.33
N ALA A 92 -9.60 11.13 -2.42
CA ALA A 92 -8.40 10.96 -3.26
C ALA A 92 -7.63 9.67 -2.90
N ARG A 93 -7.43 9.40 -1.59
CA ARG A 93 -6.82 8.15 -1.12
C ARG A 93 -7.58 6.90 -1.58
N LYS A 94 -8.91 6.92 -1.53
CA LYS A 94 -9.73 5.79 -1.99
C LYS A 94 -9.57 5.56 -3.50
N GLN A 95 -9.48 6.63 -4.29
CA GLN A 95 -9.25 6.55 -5.73
C GLN A 95 -7.82 6.07 -6.04
N ALA A 96 -6.81 6.58 -5.32
CA ALA A 96 -5.42 6.16 -5.48
C ALA A 96 -5.21 4.66 -5.15
N GLY A 97 -6.01 4.09 -4.25
CA GLY A 97 -5.94 2.67 -3.87
C GLY A 97 -6.13 1.69 -5.03
N THR A 98 -6.74 2.12 -6.13
CA THR A 98 -6.86 1.31 -7.37
C THR A 98 -5.60 1.36 -8.23
N GLY A 99 -4.79 2.42 -8.10
CA GLY A 99 -3.57 2.64 -8.88
C GLY A 99 -2.27 2.28 -8.15
N LEU A 100 -2.31 2.07 -6.84
CA LEU A 100 -1.16 1.72 -6.02
C LEU A 100 -1.32 0.31 -5.46
N GLN A 101 -0.41 -0.58 -5.83
CA GLN A 101 -0.43 -1.97 -5.39
C GLN A 101 0.90 -2.36 -4.75
N MET A 102 0.87 -3.34 -3.86
CA MET A 102 2.04 -3.87 -3.19
C MET A 102 2.11 -5.38 -3.36
N ILE A 103 3.27 -5.87 -3.77
CA ILE A 103 3.58 -7.30 -3.74
C ILE A 103 4.39 -7.56 -2.47
N PHE A 104 3.87 -8.45 -1.61
CA PHE A 104 4.54 -8.82 -0.38
C PHE A 104 5.66 -9.84 -0.64
N GLN A 105 6.70 -9.78 0.18
CA GLN A 105 7.86 -10.68 0.08
C GLN A 105 7.46 -12.16 0.23
N ASP A 106 6.51 -12.46 1.11
CA ASP A 106 5.92 -13.78 1.30
C ASP A 106 4.56 -13.84 0.59
N SER A 107 4.57 -14.29 -0.66
CA SER A 107 3.36 -14.48 -1.46
C SER A 107 2.54 -15.71 -1.02
N TYR A 108 3.17 -16.71 -0.40
CA TYR A 108 2.50 -17.94 0.04
C TYR A 108 1.49 -17.68 1.15
N SER A 109 1.83 -16.86 2.15
CA SER A 109 0.94 -16.48 3.24
C SER A 109 -0.17 -15.52 2.80
N SER A 110 -0.06 -14.94 1.60
CA SER A 110 -1.04 -13.98 1.08
C SER A 110 -2.33 -14.63 0.60
N LEU A 111 -2.30 -15.93 0.29
CA LEU A 111 -3.46 -16.68 -0.17
C LEU A 111 -4.10 -17.43 1.01
N ASN A 112 -5.42 -17.27 1.18
CA ASN A 112 -6.16 -18.03 2.19
C ASN A 112 -6.31 -19.51 1.75
N PRO A 113 -5.65 -20.49 2.42
CA PRO A 113 -5.66 -21.88 2.00
C PRO A 113 -7.03 -22.57 2.12
N ARG A 114 -8.00 -21.91 2.78
CA ARG A 114 -9.38 -22.42 2.92
C ARG A 114 -10.30 -21.95 1.81
N LYS A 115 -9.84 -21.05 0.91
CA LYS A 115 -10.60 -20.55 -0.22
C LYS A 115 -10.13 -21.21 -1.52
N ARG A 116 -11.04 -21.36 -2.47
CA ARG A 116 -10.69 -21.78 -3.84
C ARG A 116 -9.94 -20.64 -4.54
N ILE A 117 -9.03 -20.97 -5.43
CA ILE A 117 -8.32 -19.97 -6.24
C ILE A 117 -9.31 -19.06 -6.98
N TYR A 118 -10.36 -19.64 -7.56
CA TYR A 118 -11.44 -18.88 -8.19
C TYR A 118 -12.01 -17.79 -7.28
N ASP A 119 -12.36 -18.13 -6.03
CA ASP A 119 -12.96 -17.19 -5.09
C ASP A 119 -11.97 -16.06 -4.70
N ILE A 120 -10.67 -16.39 -4.61
CA ILE A 120 -9.61 -15.42 -4.32
C ILE A 120 -9.45 -14.45 -5.48
N LEU A 121 -9.46 -14.94 -6.73
CA LEU A 121 -9.31 -14.11 -7.93
C LEU A 121 -10.58 -13.29 -8.24
N ALA A 122 -11.76 -13.83 -7.96
CA ALA A 122 -13.04 -13.13 -8.15
C ALA A 122 -13.24 -11.99 -7.13
N GLN A 123 -12.71 -12.12 -5.91
CA GLN A 123 -12.96 -11.17 -4.84
C GLN A 123 -12.57 -9.72 -5.17
N PRO A 124 -11.38 -9.41 -5.73
CA PRO A 124 -11.03 -8.06 -6.17
C PRO A 124 -11.97 -7.52 -7.25
N MET A 125 -12.36 -8.36 -8.21
CA MET A 125 -13.26 -7.98 -9.30
C MET A 125 -14.62 -7.54 -8.76
N LEU A 126 -15.19 -8.34 -7.85
CA LEU A 126 -16.44 -8.02 -7.16
C LEU A 126 -16.31 -6.73 -6.34
N TYR A 127 -15.19 -6.53 -5.66
CA TYR A 127 -14.93 -5.30 -4.89
C TYR A 127 -14.90 -4.05 -5.78
N HIS A 128 -14.42 -4.17 -7.01
CA HIS A 128 -14.39 -3.10 -8.02
C HIS A 128 -15.68 -2.99 -8.82
N GLY A 129 -16.74 -3.73 -8.46
CA GLY A 129 -18.07 -3.62 -9.05
C GLY A 129 -18.29 -4.47 -10.30
N ILE A 130 -17.36 -5.34 -10.65
CA ILE A 130 -17.56 -6.32 -11.72
C ILE A 130 -18.38 -7.47 -11.12
N SER A 131 -19.69 -7.50 -11.40
CA SER A 131 -20.61 -8.50 -10.85
C SER A 131 -21.10 -9.51 -11.88
N ASP A 132 -20.86 -9.29 -13.17
CA ASP A 132 -21.23 -10.24 -14.22
C ASP A 132 -20.35 -11.50 -14.16
N LYS A 133 -20.99 -12.63 -13.92
CA LYS A 133 -20.31 -13.92 -13.78
C LYS A 133 -19.51 -14.31 -15.03
N ARG A 134 -20.04 -14.06 -16.22
CA ARG A 134 -19.35 -14.43 -17.47
C ARG A 134 -18.05 -13.63 -17.65
N THR A 135 -18.09 -12.35 -17.32
CA THR A 135 -16.92 -11.47 -17.34
C THR A 135 -15.86 -11.97 -16.34
N ILE A 136 -16.27 -12.28 -15.10
CA ILE A 136 -15.37 -12.81 -14.06
C ILE A 136 -14.74 -14.13 -14.51
N ASP A 137 -15.54 -15.08 -15.03
CA ASP A 137 -15.05 -16.37 -15.51
C ASP A 137 -14.02 -16.20 -16.64
N THR A 138 -14.27 -15.28 -17.56
CA THR A 138 -13.36 -14.99 -18.68
C THR A 138 -12.06 -14.39 -18.22
N GLU A 139 -12.11 -13.38 -17.34
CA GLU A 139 -10.93 -12.71 -16.80
C GLU A 139 -10.08 -13.68 -15.95
N ILE A 140 -10.70 -14.49 -15.10
CA ILE A 140 -9.98 -15.49 -14.29
C ILE A 140 -9.27 -16.49 -15.19
N LYS A 141 -9.94 -16.99 -16.24
CA LYS A 141 -9.32 -17.91 -17.20
C LYS A 141 -8.10 -17.28 -17.85
N GLN A 142 -8.19 -16.04 -18.32
CA GLN A 142 -7.07 -15.33 -18.92
C GLN A 142 -5.91 -15.15 -17.93
N LEU A 143 -6.20 -14.80 -16.66
CA LEU A 143 -5.18 -14.68 -15.62
C LEU A 143 -4.47 -16.01 -15.35
N LEU A 144 -5.21 -17.12 -15.29
CA LEU A 144 -4.62 -18.46 -15.10
C LEU A 144 -3.78 -18.88 -16.32
N ASP A 145 -4.26 -18.65 -17.52
CA ASP A 145 -3.53 -18.92 -18.76
C ASP A 145 -2.21 -18.12 -18.82
N MET A 146 -2.21 -16.84 -18.39
CA MET A 146 -1.00 -16.00 -18.36
C MET A 146 0.09 -16.54 -17.42
N VAL A 147 -0.28 -17.24 -16.36
CA VAL A 147 0.67 -17.83 -15.40
C VAL A 147 0.89 -19.33 -15.64
N GLY A 148 0.36 -19.90 -16.74
CA GLY A 148 0.53 -21.30 -17.12
C GLY A 148 -0.22 -22.29 -16.23
N LEU A 149 -1.29 -21.86 -15.58
CA LEU A 149 -2.19 -22.73 -14.80
C LEU A 149 -3.41 -23.10 -15.65
N PRO A 150 -3.84 -24.40 -15.66
CA PRO A 150 -5.00 -24.87 -16.42
C PRO A 150 -6.34 -24.36 -15.85
#